data_1c212acbcd84564a2ccc0def5ae6cb4a
#
_entry.id   1c212acbcd84564a2ccc0def5ae6cb4a
#
_cell.length_a   1.000
_cell.length_b   1.000
_cell.length_c   1.000
_cell.angle_alpha   90.00
_cell.angle_beta   90.00
_cell.angle_gamma   90.00
#
_symmetry.space_group_name_H-M   'P 1'
#
loop_
_entity.id
_entity.type
_entity.pdbx_description
1 polymer ?
#
loop_
_entity_poly.entity_id
_entity_poly.type
_entity_poly.pdbx_seq_one_letter_code
_entity_poly.pdbx_strand_id
1 'polypeptide(L)'
;MTVTFEDLSIGGQHRCYIIAEISANHNHELERALAIVRAAAEAGADAIKLQTYTADTLTVLSDRPEFRVTGTIWEKETLYSLYQKAQLPWEWHQPIFAEAARLGMGFLSTPFDFSAVDFLETLGVSLYKVASSELVDIPLLKRIAETGKPVILSTGMGTEAEIDEALQTLRANGCPDICLLKCTAAYPARVDEANMASLVMVRDRFGATPGLSDHTMPITVPVVAVSLGAKIIEKHLTLSRADGGPDSAFSLEPEEFAAMVHAIREAESAIGRASFSPTAGEMRPRDFRRSLYVVRDMEAGEVFSPENLRSIRPATGLHTRHYHALIGTPSAKAIRSGTPLTAEMTTIPIQDGVDDVTAP
;
A
#
# COMPACT_ATOMS: atom_id res chain seq x y z
N MET A 1 -2.65 10.30 -8.60
CA MET A 1 -3.17 9.74 -9.87
C MET A 1 -4.14 8.64 -9.52
N THR A 2 -5.15 8.42 -10.30
CA THR A 2 -6.13 7.37 -10.14
C THR A 2 -6.23 6.66 -11.48
N VAL A 3 -6.11 5.35 -11.47
CA VAL A 3 -6.36 4.49 -12.64
C VAL A 3 -7.77 3.97 -12.50
N THR A 4 -8.59 4.18 -13.51
CA THR A 4 -9.99 3.75 -13.51
C THR A 4 -10.21 2.74 -14.63
N PHE A 5 -10.79 1.60 -14.30
CA PHE A 5 -11.23 0.61 -15.26
C PHE A 5 -12.57 0.03 -14.78
N GLU A 6 -13.57 0.07 -15.66
CA GLU A 6 -14.97 -0.24 -15.29
C GLU A 6 -15.40 0.53 -14.03
N ASP A 7 -15.92 -0.17 -13.03
CA ASP A 7 -16.34 0.40 -11.75
C ASP A 7 -15.23 0.45 -10.70
N LEU A 8 -13.99 0.03 -11.05
CA LEU A 8 -12.86 -0.02 -10.14
C LEU A 8 -11.93 1.18 -10.35
N SER A 9 -11.57 1.84 -9.25
CA SER A 9 -10.58 2.91 -9.22
C SER A 9 -9.43 2.56 -8.29
N ILE A 10 -8.20 2.59 -8.81
CA ILE A 10 -6.96 2.37 -8.05
C ILE A 10 -6.18 3.67 -7.95
N GLY A 11 -5.65 3.97 -6.77
CA GLY A 11 -4.88 5.20 -6.54
C GLY A 11 -5.70 6.29 -5.85
N GLY A 12 -5.19 7.53 -5.86
CA GLY A 12 -5.84 8.65 -5.20
C GLY A 12 -6.13 8.39 -3.73
N GLN A 13 -7.39 8.57 -3.32
CA GLN A 13 -7.88 8.31 -1.96
C GLN A 13 -8.45 6.89 -1.77
N HIS A 14 -8.44 6.06 -2.82
CA HIS A 14 -8.94 4.69 -2.71
C HIS A 14 -7.97 3.84 -1.88
N ARG A 15 -8.52 2.81 -1.21
CA ARG A 15 -7.73 1.83 -0.47
C ARG A 15 -6.77 1.09 -1.40
N CYS A 16 -5.72 0.53 -0.84
CA CYS A 16 -4.76 -0.28 -1.56
C CYS A 16 -5.45 -1.52 -2.15
N TYR A 17 -5.23 -1.77 -3.45
CA TYR A 17 -5.76 -2.91 -4.18
C TYR A 17 -4.83 -4.10 -4.01
N ILE A 18 -5.32 -5.18 -3.44
CA ILE A 18 -4.52 -6.36 -3.08
C ILE A 18 -4.80 -7.49 -4.05
N ILE A 19 -3.77 -7.92 -4.77
CA ILE A 19 -3.82 -8.95 -5.81
C ILE A 19 -3.17 -10.22 -5.27
N ALA A 20 -3.93 -11.32 -5.25
CA ALA A 20 -3.41 -12.65 -4.98
C ALA A 20 -2.98 -13.31 -6.30
N GLU A 21 -1.68 -13.63 -6.40
CA GLU A 21 -1.09 -14.31 -7.56
C GLU A 21 -1.14 -15.84 -7.34
N ILE A 22 -1.85 -16.55 -8.20
CA ILE A 22 -1.87 -18.03 -8.18
C ILE A 22 -0.57 -18.60 -8.71
N SER A 23 -0.06 -18.02 -9.83
CA SER A 23 1.13 -18.52 -10.52
C SER A 23 1.04 -20.07 -10.74
N ALA A 24 2.12 -20.79 -10.49
CA ALA A 24 2.17 -22.26 -10.63
C ALA A 24 1.66 -23.05 -9.43
N ASN A 25 1.08 -22.39 -8.41
CA ASN A 25 0.62 -23.06 -7.17
C ASN A 25 -0.61 -23.97 -7.37
N HIS A 26 -1.22 -23.94 -8.56
CA HIS A 26 -2.29 -24.85 -8.96
C HIS A 26 -1.84 -26.31 -9.12
N ASN A 27 -0.54 -26.58 -9.24
CA ASN A 27 0.04 -27.93 -9.38
C ASN A 27 -0.66 -28.80 -10.45
N HIS A 28 -1.11 -28.21 -11.57
CA HIS A 28 -1.88 -28.83 -12.65
C HIS A 28 -3.23 -29.45 -12.21
N GLU A 29 -3.86 -28.88 -11.18
CA GLU A 29 -5.17 -29.31 -10.69
C GLU A 29 -6.14 -28.12 -10.70
N LEU A 30 -7.21 -28.16 -11.52
CA LEU A 30 -8.21 -27.08 -11.60
C LEU A 30 -8.88 -26.84 -10.25
N GLU A 31 -9.27 -27.89 -9.54
CA GLU A 31 -9.91 -27.75 -8.22
C GLU A 31 -9.01 -27.09 -7.19
N ARG A 32 -7.70 -27.31 -7.28
CA ARG A 32 -6.72 -26.61 -6.47
C ARG A 32 -6.64 -25.12 -6.82
N ALA A 33 -6.64 -24.79 -8.12
CA ALA A 33 -6.69 -23.37 -8.55
C ALA A 33 -7.96 -22.69 -8.01
N LEU A 34 -9.13 -23.32 -8.11
CA LEU A 34 -10.39 -22.81 -7.58
C LEU A 34 -10.36 -22.68 -6.04
N ALA A 35 -9.71 -23.63 -5.35
CA ALA A 35 -9.53 -23.54 -3.91
C ALA A 35 -8.64 -22.36 -3.50
N ILE A 36 -7.58 -22.05 -4.27
CA ILE A 36 -6.74 -20.87 -4.05
C ILE A 36 -7.57 -19.58 -4.25
N VAL A 37 -8.43 -19.51 -5.27
CA VAL A 37 -9.34 -18.36 -5.47
C VAL A 37 -10.23 -18.13 -4.24
N ARG A 38 -10.82 -19.21 -3.70
CA ARG A 38 -11.67 -19.13 -2.50
C ARG A 38 -10.87 -18.65 -1.29
N ALA A 39 -9.69 -19.22 -1.08
CA ALA A 39 -8.78 -18.81 0.00
C ALA A 39 -8.35 -17.34 -0.14
N ALA A 40 -8.08 -16.85 -1.36
CA ALA A 40 -7.77 -15.45 -1.61
C ALA A 40 -8.94 -14.52 -1.22
N ALA A 41 -10.17 -14.89 -1.59
CA ALA A 41 -11.37 -14.15 -1.22
C ALA A 41 -11.58 -14.10 0.29
N GLU A 42 -11.45 -15.24 0.97
CA GLU A 42 -11.57 -15.35 2.43
C GLU A 42 -10.48 -14.55 3.16
N ALA A 43 -9.27 -14.51 2.61
CA ALA A 43 -8.16 -13.72 3.13
C ALA A 43 -8.30 -12.21 2.84
N GLY A 44 -9.30 -11.79 2.05
CA GLY A 44 -9.60 -10.38 1.79
C GLY A 44 -8.83 -9.77 0.61
N ALA A 45 -8.33 -10.58 -0.32
CA ALA A 45 -7.79 -10.09 -1.59
C ALA A 45 -8.88 -9.39 -2.41
N ASP A 46 -8.49 -8.34 -3.15
CA ASP A 46 -9.41 -7.61 -4.03
C ASP A 46 -9.47 -8.25 -5.43
N ALA A 47 -8.42 -8.96 -5.84
CA ALA A 47 -8.36 -9.64 -7.14
C ALA A 47 -7.51 -10.90 -7.10
N ILE A 48 -7.73 -11.74 -8.11
CA ILE A 48 -6.90 -12.91 -8.45
C ILE A 48 -6.10 -12.62 -9.72
N LYS A 49 -4.84 -13.05 -9.76
CA LYS A 49 -4.01 -12.96 -10.97
C LYS A 49 -3.56 -14.32 -11.45
N LEU A 50 -3.54 -14.49 -12.77
CA LEU A 50 -3.04 -15.65 -13.47
C LEU A 50 -1.87 -15.29 -14.37
N GLN A 51 -1.26 -16.30 -14.97
CA GLN A 51 -0.24 -16.20 -16.01
C GLN A 51 -0.71 -16.93 -17.26
N THR A 52 -0.67 -16.27 -18.40
CA THR A 52 -1.16 -16.83 -19.67
C THR A 52 0.01 -17.01 -20.62
N TYR A 53 0.53 -18.22 -20.70
CA TYR A 53 1.58 -18.66 -21.61
C TYR A 53 1.53 -20.16 -21.81
N THR A 54 2.30 -20.63 -22.82
CA THR A 54 2.72 -22.03 -22.94
C THR A 54 4.24 -22.09 -22.96
N ALA A 55 4.83 -23.25 -22.70
CA ALA A 55 6.28 -23.37 -22.81
C ALA A 55 6.80 -22.97 -24.20
N ASP A 56 6.03 -23.27 -25.26
CA ASP A 56 6.36 -22.97 -26.65
C ASP A 56 6.30 -21.46 -26.97
N THR A 57 5.48 -20.67 -26.24
CA THR A 57 5.37 -19.23 -26.48
C THR A 57 6.41 -18.43 -25.70
N LEU A 58 6.98 -19.02 -24.62
CA LEU A 58 7.97 -18.38 -23.75
C LEU A 58 9.41 -18.72 -24.12
N THR A 59 9.65 -19.93 -24.65
CA THR A 59 10.99 -20.43 -24.95
C THR A 59 10.91 -21.52 -26.02
N VAL A 60 12.04 -22.16 -26.29
CA VAL A 60 12.12 -23.31 -27.21
C VAL A 60 12.73 -24.52 -26.49
N LEU A 61 12.33 -25.72 -26.91
CA LEU A 61 12.96 -26.94 -26.44
C LEU A 61 14.41 -27.02 -26.95
N SER A 62 15.36 -26.88 -26.01
CA SER A 62 16.78 -26.87 -26.33
C SER A 62 17.60 -27.44 -25.15
N ASP A 63 18.66 -28.16 -25.48
CA ASP A 63 19.66 -28.68 -24.54
C ASP A 63 20.89 -27.76 -24.39
N ARG A 64 20.93 -26.65 -25.13
CA ARG A 64 22.02 -25.65 -25.07
C ARG A 64 22.14 -25.04 -23.67
N PRO A 65 23.35 -24.67 -23.25
CA PRO A 65 23.60 -24.13 -21.90
C PRO A 65 22.72 -22.90 -21.53
N GLU A 66 22.40 -22.04 -22.51
CA GLU A 66 21.61 -20.82 -22.32
C GLU A 66 20.17 -21.10 -21.86
N PHE A 67 19.65 -22.30 -22.12
CA PHE A 67 18.29 -22.73 -21.74
C PHE A 67 18.26 -23.52 -20.46
N ARG A 68 19.41 -23.67 -19.74
CA ARG A 68 19.46 -24.33 -18.43
C ARG A 68 19.28 -23.30 -17.33
N VAL A 69 18.40 -23.64 -16.38
CA VAL A 69 18.21 -22.80 -15.18
C VAL A 69 19.35 -23.06 -14.21
N THR A 70 20.06 -22.00 -13.81
CA THR A 70 21.19 -22.06 -12.88
C THR A 70 21.09 -21.01 -11.78
N GLY A 71 21.60 -21.32 -10.59
CA GLY A 71 21.66 -20.35 -9.48
C GLY A 71 20.31 -19.97 -8.86
N THR A 72 19.28 -20.77 -9.08
CA THR A 72 17.93 -20.53 -8.55
C THR A 72 17.39 -21.78 -7.87
N ILE A 73 16.20 -21.69 -7.24
CA ILE A 73 15.50 -22.85 -6.67
C ILE A 73 15.10 -23.89 -7.72
N TRP A 74 15.14 -23.56 -9.01
CA TRP A 74 14.80 -24.42 -10.15
C TRP A 74 16.03 -24.96 -10.89
N GLU A 75 17.22 -24.98 -10.28
CA GLU A 75 18.53 -25.24 -10.90
C GLU A 75 18.62 -26.56 -11.70
N LYS A 76 17.72 -27.51 -11.47
CA LYS A 76 17.73 -28.83 -12.17
C LYS A 76 16.90 -28.82 -13.46
N GLU A 77 16.23 -27.71 -13.76
CA GLU A 77 15.31 -27.62 -14.90
C GLU A 77 16.00 -26.96 -16.12
N THR A 78 15.42 -27.21 -17.28
CA THR A 78 15.57 -26.31 -18.43
C THR A 78 14.43 -25.28 -18.40
N LEU A 79 14.57 -24.15 -19.07
CA LEU A 79 13.47 -23.17 -19.18
C LEU A 79 12.20 -23.83 -19.71
N TYR A 80 12.33 -24.68 -20.73
CA TYR A 80 11.17 -25.37 -21.32
C TYR A 80 10.50 -26.31 -20.33
N SER A 81 11.24 -27.18 -19.62
CA SER A 81 10.67 -28.10 -18.66
C SER A 81 10.05 -27.40 -17.46
N LEU A 82 10.66 -26.28 -17.00
CA LEU A 82 10.12 -25.45 -15.94
C LEU A 82 8.78 -24.84 -16.36
N TYR A 83 8.73 -24.18 -17.54
CA TYR A 83 7.51 -23.53 -18.01
C TYR A 83 6.41 -24.55 -18.33
N GLN A 84 6.75 -25.73 -18.84
CA GLN A 84 5.79 -26.82 -19.05
C GLN A 84 5.13 -27.28 -17.72
N LYS A 85 5.89 -27.28 -16.63
CA LYS A 85 5.37 -27.60 -15.29
C LYS A 85 4.61 -26.45 -14.64
N ALA A 86 4.91 -25.21 -14.99
CA ALA A 86 4.36 -24.03 -14.36
C ALA A 86 3.17 -23.43 -15.13
N GLN A 87 3.04 -23.68 -16.43
CA GLN A 87 1.97 -23.11 -17.27
C GLN A 87 0.59 -23.49 -16.77
N LEU A 88 -0.35 -22.54 -16.83
CA LEU A 88 -1.77 -22.78 -16.58
C LEU A 88 -2.45 -23.21 -17.88
N PRO A 89 -3.21 -24.32 -17.93
CA PRO A 89 -4.04 -24.66 -19.08
C PRO A 89 -5.01 -23.52 -19.40
N TRP A 90 -5.06 -23.09 -20.68
CA TRP A 90 -5.83 -21.92 -21.07
C TRP A 90 -7.34 -22.07 -20.86
N GLU A 91 -7.86 -23.28 -20.98
CA GLU A 91 -9.24 -23.63 -20.72
C GLU A 91 -9.67 -23.42 -19.25
N TRP A 92 -8.71 -23.26 -18.35
CA TRP A 92 -9.01 -23.02 -16.91
C TRP A 92 -9.26 -21.55 -16.59
N HIS A 93 -8.89 -20.62 -17.49
CA HIS A 93 -9.11 -19.19 -17.26
C HIS A 93 -10.59 -18.87 -17.04
N GLN A 94 -11.48 -19.43 -17.88
CA GLN A 94 -12.91 -19.13 -17.76
C GLN A 94 -13.55 -19.64 -16.46
N PRO A 95 -13.38 -20.90 -16.01
CA PRO A 95 -13.90 -21.33 -14.71
C PRO A 95 -13.27 -20.55 -13.53
N ILE A 96 -11.98 -20.19 -13.58
CA ILE A 96 -11.34 -19.38 -12.54
C ILE A 96 -11.91 -17.96 -12.53
N PHE A 97 -12.09 -17.34 -13.69
CA PHE A 97 -12.73 -16.03 -13.83
C PHE A 97 -14.16 -16.04 -13.28
N ALA A 98 -14.95 -17.06 -13.63
CA ALA A 98 -16.32 -17.22 -13.13
C ALA A 98 -16.37 -17.36 -11.60
N GLU A 99 -15.45 -18.11 -11.01
CA GLU A 99 -15.36 -18.26 -9.54
C GLU A 99 -14.93 -16.94 -8.87
N ALA A 100 -13.95 -16.22 -9.41
CA ALA A 100 -13.55 -14.91 -8.92
C ALA A 100 -14.73 -13.92 -8.96
N ALA A 101 -15.43 -13.83 -10.08
CA ALA A 101 -16.61 -12.98 -10.23
C ALA A 101 -17.75 -13.35 -9.24
N ARG A 102 -18.01 -14.66 -9.05
CA ARG A 102 -18.98 -15.15 -8.06
C ARG A 102 -18.66 -14.70 -6.63
N LEU A 103 -17.36 -14.54 -6.32
CA LEU A 103 -16.87 -14.11 -5.01
C LEU A 103 -16.71 -12.57 -4.92
N GLY A 104 -17.05 -11.82 -5.98
CA GLY A 104 -16.94 -10.38 -6.02
C GLY A 104 -15.49 -9.88 -6.15
N MET A 105 -14.58 -10.72 -6.65
CA MET A 105 -13.18 -10.38 -6.88
C MET A 105 -12.95 -9.92 -8.32
N GLY A 106 -11.97 -9.01 -8.50
CA GLY A 106 -11.39 -8.73 -9.80
C GLY A 106 -10.60 -9.91 -10.36
N PHE A 107 -10.44 -9.92 -11.67
CA PHE A 107 -9.66 -10.93 -12.39
C PHE A 107 -8.71 -10.25 -13.37
N LEU A 108 -7.45 -10.69 -13.40
CA LEU A 108 -6.46 -10.26 -14.36
C LEU A 108 -5.46 -11.38 -14.68
N SER A 109 -4.76 -11.23 -15.79
CA SER A 109 -3.68 -12.16 -16.14
C SER A 109 -2.51 -11.42 -16.78
N THR A 110 -1.35 -12.04 -16.71
CA THR A 110 -0.14 -11.62 -17.42
C THR A 110 -0.06 -12.39 -18.74
N PRO A 111 -0.19 -11.74 -19.91
CA PRO A 111 0.18 -12.33 -21.18
C PRO A 111 1.69 -12.28 -21.37
N PHE A 112 2.27 -13.33 -21.94
CA PHE A 112 3.70 -13.41 -22.24
C PHE A 112 4.00 -13.42 -23.76
N ASP A 113 2.97 -13.41 -24.59
CA ASP A 113 3.07 -13.35 -26.03
C ASP A 113 1.79 -12.76 -26.67
N PHE A 114 1.80 -12.58 -27.98
CA PHE A 114 0.68 -12.00 -28.72
C PHE A 114 -0.58 -12.87 -28.66
N SER A 115 -0.41 -14.20 -28.75
CA SER A 115 -1.55 -15.12 -28.71
C SER A 115 -2.24 -15.11 -27.35
N ALA A 116 -1.48 -14.90 -26.27
CA ALA A 116 -2.02 -14.73 -24.92
C ALA A 116 -2.82 -13.41 -24.83
N VAL A 117 -2.36 -12.31 -25.44
CA VAL A 117 -3.16 -11.07 -25.50
C VAL A 117 -4.47 -11.31 -26.24
N ASP A 118 -4.42 -11.95 -27.43
CA ASP A 118 -5.60 -12.24 -28.24
C ASP A 118 -6.59 -13.13 -27.48
N PHE A 119 -6.09 -14.13 -26.78
CA PHE A 119 -6.92 -15.00 -25.94
C PHE A 119 -7.60 -14.24 -24.80
N LEU A 120 -6.86 -13.40 -24.07
CA LEU A 120 -7.39 -12.61 -22.96
C LEU A 120 -8.44 -11.58 -23.42
N GLU A 121 -8.31 -11.04 -24.66
CA GLU A 121 -9.34 -10.21 -25.28
C GLU A 121 -10.67 -10.99 -25.46
N THR A 122 -10.61 -12.28 -25.81
CA THR A 122 -11.82 -13.11 -25.93
C THR A 122 -12.52 -13.33 -24.58
N LEU A 123 -11.79 -13.26 -23.48
CA LEU A 123 -12.31 -13.37 -22.11
C LEU A 123 -12.81 -12.03 -21.54
N GLY A 124 -12.57 -10.92 -22.25
CA GLY A 124 -13.04 -9.60 -21.82
C GLY A 124 -12.34 -9.05 -20.61
N VAL A 125 -11.02 -9.32 -20.44
CA VAL A 125 -10.25 -8.73 -19.33
C VAL A 125 -10.30 -7.20 -19.41
N SER A 126 -10.43 -6.53 -18.27
CA SER A 126 -10.53 -5.05 -18.23
C SER A 126 -9.20 -4.35 -18.10
N LEU A 127 -8.13 -5.06 -17.75
CA LEU A 127 -6.76 -4.55 -17.62
C LEU A 127 -5.74 -5.66 -17.84
N TYR A 128 -4.50 -5.27 -18.12
CA TYR A 128 -3.38 -6.19 -18.31
C TYR A 128 -2.34 -6.07 -17.21
N LYS A 129 -1.73 -7.19 -16.84
CA LYS A 129 -0.49 -7.22 -16.06
C LYS A 129 0.68 -7.52 -17.00
N VAL A 130 1.77 -6.81 -16.84
CA VAL A 130 3.06 -7.10 -17.49
C VAL A 130 4.08 -7.47 -16.41
N ALA A 131 4.71 -8.63 -16.54
CA ALA A 131 5.73 -9.09 -15.61
C ALA A 131 7.06 -8.35 -15.83
N SER A 132 7.98 -8.51 -14.88
CA SER A 132 9.27 -7.80 -14.91
C SER A 132 10.16 -8.20 -16.08
N SER A 133 10.09 -9.45 -16.50
CA SER A 133 10.87 -9.96 -17.64
C SER A 133 10.43 -9.33 -18.97
N GLU A 134 9.14 -9.02 -19.09
CA GLU A 134 8.50 -8.45 -20.28
C GLU A 134 8.60 -6.90 -20.32
N LEU A 135 9.21 -6.28 -19.31
CA LEU A 135 9.48 -4.84 -19.29
C LEU A 135 10.21 -4.36 -20.57
N VAL A 136 11.10 -5.20 -21.09
CA VAL A 136 11.93 -4.91 -22.26
C VAL A 136 11.38 -5.51 -23.56
N ASP A 137 10.24 -6.20 -23.52
CA ASP A 137 9.57 -6.72 -24.71
C ASP A 137 8.72 -5.65 -25.39
N ILE A 138 9.39 -4.73 -26.07
CA ILE A 138 8.75 -3.59 -26.75
C ILE A 138 7.64 -4.02 -27.72
N PRO A 139 7.78 -5.08 -28.55
CA PRO A 139 6.68 -5.59 -29.38
C PRO A 139 5.44 -6.00 -28.57
N LEU A 140 5.63 -6.73 -27.46
CA LEU A 140 4.52 -7.17 -26.62
C LEU A 140 3.84 -5.96 -25.92
N LEU A 141 4.63 -5.03 -25.38
CA LEU A 141 4.10 -3.81 -24.78
C LEU A 141 3.25 -3.00 -25.76
N LYS A 142 3.70 -2.89 -27.02
CA LYS A 142 2.94 -2.23 -28.07
C LYS A 142 1.62 -2.96 -28.33
N ARG A 143 1.64 -4.29 -28.47
CA ARG A 143 0.43 -5.09 -28.71
C ARG A 143 -0.57 -4.96 -27.58
N ILE A 144 -0.11 -4.94 -26.33
CA ILE A 144 -0.97 -4.72 -25.15
C ILE A 144 -1.57 -3.31 -25.18
N ALA A 145 -0.76 -2.29 -25.44
CA ALA A 145 -1.23 -0.90 -25.48
C ALA A 145 -2.30 -0.65 -26.54
N GLU A 146 -2.20 -1.30 -27.70
CA GLU A 146 -3.17 -1.24 -28.80
C GLU A 146 -4.58 -1.74 -28.42
N THR A 147 -4.72 -2.47 -27.29
CA THR A 147 -6.03 -2.85 -26.75
C THR A 147 -6.78 -1.67 -26.13
N GLY A 148 -6.08 -0.56 -25.83
CA GLY A 148 -6.66 0.62 -25.18
C GLY A 148 -6.97 0.42 -23.70
N LYS A 149 -6.50 -0.65 -23.07
CA LYS A 149 -6.76 -0.99 -21.67
C LYS A 149 -5.63 -0.52 -20.74
N PRO A 150 -5.93 -0.26 -19.46
CA PRO A 150 -4.92 0.04 -18.45
C PRO A 150 -3.92 -1.10 -18.25
N VAL A 151 -2.72 -0.75 -17.82
CA VAL A 151 -1.62 -1.70 -17.59
C VAL A 151 -1.05 -1.57 -16.17
N ILE A 152 -0.85 -2.70 -15.51
CA ILE A 152 -0.05 -2.84 -14.30
C ILE A 152 1.30 -3.43 -14.71
N LEU A 153 2.39 -2.65 -14.65
CA LEU A 153 3.73 -3.03 -15.09
C LEU A 153 4.67 -3.23 -13.92
N SER A 154 5.32 -4.38 -13.82
CA SER A 154 6.38 -4.65 -12.82
C SER A 154 7.76 -4.25 -13.34
N THR A 155 8.65 -3.77 -12.44
CA THR A 155 9.94 -3.17 -12.79
C THR A 155 11.15 -3.96 -12.28
N GLY A 156 10.99 -5.21 -11.88
CA GLY A 156 12.11 -6.04 -11.42
C GLY A 156 13.20 -6.12 -12.49
N MET A 157 14.45 -6.09 -12.07
CA MET A 157 15.64 -6.11 -12.95
C MET A 157 15.79 -4.89 -13.87
N GLY A 158 14.74 -4.08 -14.04
CA GLY A 158 14.74 -2.94 -14.96
C GLY A 158 15.57 -1.75 -14.46
N THR A 159 16.27 -1.12 -15.37
CA THR A 159 16.92 0.19 -15.18
C THR A 159 15.91 1.32 -15.40
N GLU A 160 16.23 2.53 -14.94
CA GLU A 160 15.38 3.71 -15.19
C GLU A 160 15.15 3.97 -16.69
N ALA A 161 16.17 3.72 -17.53
CA ALA A 161 16.05 3.90 -18.98
C ALA A 161 15.08 2.90 -19.62
N GLU A 162 15.13 1.64 -19.22
CA GLU A 162 14.21 0.60 -19.69
C GLU A 162 12.78 0.87 -19.23
N ILE A 163 12.60 1.35 -17.99
CA ILE A 163 11.29 1.76 -17.48
C ILE A 163 10.74 2.94 -18.30
N ASP A 164 11.56 3.97 -18.58
CA ASP A 164 11.16 5.10 -19.42
C ASP A 164 10.75 4.64 -20.83
N GLU A 165 11.51 3.75 -21.47
CA GLU A 165 11.20 3.20 -22.80
C GLU A 165 9.88 2.42 -22.79
N ALA A 166 9.68 1.56 -21.81
CA ALA A 166 8.41 0.83 -21.65
C ALA A 166 7.21 1.76 -21.47
N LEU A 167 7.32 2.76 -20.59
CA LEU A 167 6.26 3.74 -20.36
C LEU A 167 5.95 4.59 -21.60
N GLN A 168 6.99 5.01 -22.33
CA GLN A 168 6.83 5.74 -23.59
C GLN A 168 6.13 4.87 -24.63
N THR A 169 6.54 3.61 -24.75
CA THR A 169 5.92 2.64 -25.67
C THR A 169 4.44 2.46 -25.38
N LEU A 170 4.08 2.20 -24.11
CA LEU A 170 2.69 2.02 -23.70
C LEU A 170 1.85 3.27 -23.99
N ARG A 171 2.33 4.45 -23.58
CA ARG A 171 1.62 5.72 -23.76
C ARG A 171 1.45 6.11 -25.24
N ALA A 172 2.49 5.92 -26.04
CA ALA A 172 2.48 6.26 -27.47
C ALA A 172 1.55 5.35 -28.30
N ASN A 173 1.21 4.16 -27.80
CA ASN A 173 0.39 3.19 -28.52
C ASN A 173 -1.02 3.00 -27.91
N GLY A 174 -1.48 3.91 -27.03
CA GLY A 174 -2.89 4.00 -26.64
C GLY A 174 -3.22 3.50 -25.23
N CYS A 175 -2.25 3.10 -24.42
CA CYS A 175 -2.51 2.75 -23.03
C CYS A 175 -2.92 4.00 -22.23
N PRO A 176 -4.15 4.06 -21.66
CA PRO A 176 -4.66 5.26 -21.01
C PRO A 176 -4.01 5.51 -19.65
N ASP A 177 -3.81 4.45 -18.88
CA ASP A 177 -3.38 4.52 -17.49
C ASP A 177 -2.39 3.40 -17.14
N ILE A 178 -1.35 3.74 -16.38
CA ILE A 178 -0.30 2.81 -15.99
C ILE A 178 -0.09 2.85 -14.48
N CYS A 179 -0.16 1.67 -13.85
CA CYS A 179 0.36 1.44 -12.51
C CYS A 179 1.75 0.80 -12.62
N LEU A 180 2.72 1.32 -11.89
CA LEU A 180 4.08 0.83 -11.92
C LEU A 180 4.43 0.16 -10.58
N LEU A 181 4.71 -1.14 -10.60
CA LEU A 181 5.03 -1.89 -9.40
C LEU A 181 6.54 -1.99 -9.22
N LYS A 182 7.07 -1.45 -8.12
CA LYS A 182 8.40 -1.83 -7.67
C LYS A 182 8.41 -3.34 -7.44
N CYS A 183 9.41 -4.00 -7.96
CA CYS A 183 9.58 -5.45 -7.81
C CYS A 183 11.05 -5.79 -7.56
N THR A 184 11.32 -6.81 -6.76
CA THR A 184 12.60 -7.46 -6.65
C THR A 184 12.43 -8.88 -7.20
N ALA A 185 12.98 -9.12 -8.40
CA ALA A 185 12.85 -10.39 -9.11
C ALA A 185 13.85 -11.42 -8.61
N ALA A 186 13.75 -11.74 -7.32
CA ALA A 186 14.45 -12.84 -6.65
C ALA A 186 13.41 -13.70 -5.91
N TYR A 187 13.57 -15.01 -5.87
CA TYR A 187 12.55 -15.97 -5.45
C TYR A 187 13.09 -16.98 -4.43
N PRO A 188 12.94 -16.76 -3.09
CA PRO A 188 12.38 -15.56 -2.45
C PRO A 188 13.31 -14.35 -2.51
N ALA A 189 12.73 -13.15 -2.47
CA ALA A 189 13.49 -11.91 -2.36
C ALA A 189 13.93 -11.65 -0.90
N ARG A 190 15.08 -11.03 -0.73
CA ARG A 190 15.56 -10.58 0.59
C ARG A 190 14.93 -9.23 0.94
N VAL A 191 14.64 -9.03 2.22
CA VAL A 191 14.02 -7.77 2.72
C VAL A 191 14.94 -6.57 2.48
N ASP A 192 16.25 -6.74 2.68
CA ASP A 192 17.26 -5.68 2.50
C ASP A 192 17.50 -5.29 1.03
N GLU A 193 17.00 -6.09 0.07
CA GLU A 193 17.03 -5.81 -1.37
C GLU A 193 15.73 -5.19 -1.91
N ALA A 194 14.69 -5.10 -1.08
CA ALA A 194 13.38 -4.60 -1.50
C ALA A 194 13.40 -3.12 -1.94
N ASN A 195 14.30 -2.30 -1.36
CA ASN A 195 14.51 -0.89 -1.74
C ASN A 195 13.21 -0.07 -1.85
N MET A 196 12.36 -0.14 -0.84
CA MET A 196 11.03 0.48 -0.86
C MET A 196 11.04 1.99 -1.04
N ALA A 197 12.14 2.66 -0.68
CA ALA A 197 12.32 4.09 -0.96
C ALA A 197 12.13 4.45 -2.46
N SER A 198 12.37 3.50 -3.37
CA SER A 198 12.16 3.68 -4.81
C SER A 198 10.69 3.93 -5.20
N LEU A 199 9.72 3.58 -4.34
CA LEU A 199 8.30 3.85 -4.59
C LEU A 199 7.99 5.36 -4.75
N VAL A 200 8.76 6.21 -4.07
CA VAL A 200 8.62 7.66 -4.20
C VAL A 200 8.98 8.10 -5.63
N MET A 201 10.00 7.47 -6.24
CA MET A 201 10.41 7.74 -7.62
C MET A 201 9.33 7.34 -8.64
N VAL A 202 8.55 6.30 -8.38
CA VAL A 202 7.45 5.87 -9.27
C VAL A 202 6.47 7.01 -9.51
N ARG A 203 6.10 7.72 -8.45
CA ARG A 203 5.21 8.88 -8.54
C ARG A 203 5.92 10.12 -9.10
N ASP A 204 7.07 10.46 -8.54
CA ASP A 204 7.70 11.77 -8.75
C ASP A 204 8.49 11.83 -10.05
N ARG A 205 9.13 10.72 -10.46
CA ARG A 205 9.95 10.63 -11.67
C ARG A 205 9.16 10.10 -12.88
N PHE A 206 8.38 9.03 -12.70
CA PHE A 206 7.70 8.36 -13.81
C PHE A 206 6.24 8.78 -14.00
N GLY A 207 5.66 9.52 -13.05
CA GLY A 207 4.28 9.99 -13.13
C GLY A 207 3.28 8.85 -13.25
N ALA A 208 3.50 7.74 -12.53
CA ALA A 208 2.64 6.55 -12.51
C ALA A 208 2.06 6.30 -11.12
N THR A 209 0.98 5.53 -11.04
CA THR A 209 0.44 5.07 -9.76
C THR A 209 1.37 4.00 -9.17
N PRO A 210 1.92 4.22 -7.94
CA PRO A 210 2.89 3.31 -7.37
C PRO A 210 2.24 2.05 -6.78
N GLY A 211 2.94 0.93 -6.88
CA GLY A 211 2.60 -0.33 -6.23
C GLY A 211 3.83 -1.22 -5.99
N LEU A 212 3.58 -2.38 -5.43
CA LEU A 212 4.59 -3.39 -5.12
C LEU A 212 4.16 -4.75 -5.65
N SER A 213 5.06 -5.43 -6.37
CA SER A 213 5.01 -6.89 -6.61
C SER A 213 6.05 -7.53 -5.71
N ASP A 214 5.60 -8.26 -4.69
CA ASP A 214 6.42 -8.68 -3.56
C ASP A 214 6.69 -10.19 -3.53
N HIS A 215 7.97 -10.55 -3.52
CA HIS A 215 8.47 -11.91 -3.40
C HIS A 215 9.21 -12.17 -2.06
N THR A 216 9.15 -11.21 -1.11
CA THR A 216 9.68 -11.44 0.24
C THR A 216 8.71 -12.31 1.05
N MET A 217 9.19 -13.02 2.07
CA MET A 217 8.28 -13.81 2.93
C MET A 217 7.56 -12.98 4.01
N PRO A 218 8.22 -12.02 4.69
CA PRO A 218 7.56 -11.22 5.72
C PRO A 218 6.49 -10.28 5.17
N ILE A 219 5.43 -10.06 5.94
CA ILE A 219 4.36 -9.09 5.61
C ILE A 219 4.77 -7.63 5.84
N THR A 220 5.94 -7.39 6.41
CA THR A 220 6.44 -6.04 6.72
C THR A 220 6.68 -5.20 5.47
N VAL A 221 7.20 -5.81 4.38
CA VAL A 221 7.52 -5.09 3.14
C VAL A 221 6.28 -4.52 2.48
N PRO A 222 5.16 -5.26 2.30
CA PRO A 222 3.88 -4.70 1.85
C PRO A 222 3.37 -3.54 2.71
N VAL A 223 3.46 -3.62 4.04
CA VAL A 223 3.04 -2.54 4.95
C VAL A 223 3.89 -1.28 4.77
N VAL A 224 5.21 -1.44 4.64
CA VAL A 224 6.12 -0.33 4.34
C VAL A 224 5.78 0.30 2.98
N ALA A 225 5.52 -0.53 1.96
CA ALA A 225 5.14 -0.04 0.64
C ALA A 225 3.88 0.83 0.68
N VAL A 226 2.83 0.38 1.37
CA VAL A 226 1.58 1.15 1.56
C VAL A 226 1.84 2.45 2.32
N SER A 227 2.69 2.42 3.35
CA SER A 227 3.09 3.62 4.09
C SER A 227 3.85 4.64 3.24
N LEU A 228 4.55 4.18 2.19
CA LEU A 228 5.23 5.01 1.19
C LEU A 228 4.33 5.40 0.00
N GLY A 229 3.05 5.02 0.03
CA GLY A 229 2.05 5.42 -0.94
C GLY A 229 1.72 4.40 -2.02
N ALA A 230 2.14 3.13 -1.87
CA ALA A 230 1.72 2.06 -2.77
C ALA A 230 0.19 1.92 -2.77
N LYS A 231 -0.38 1.76 -3.95
CA LYS A 231 -1.83 1.62 -4.20
C LYS A 231 -2.19 0.24 -4.74
N ILE A 232 -1.20 -0.57 -5.03
CA ILE A 232 -1.34 -1.98 -5.41
C ILE A 232 -0.31 -2.79 -4.63
N ILE A 233 -0.74 -3.91 -4.08
CA ILE A 233 0.14 -4.97 -3.57
C ILE A 233 -0.20 -6.25 -4.33
N GLU A 234 0.78 -6.84 -4.97
CA GLU A 234 0.70 -8.16 -5.59
C GLU A 234 1.57 -9.14 -4.81
N LYS A 235 1.00 -10.29 -4.44
CA LYS A 235 1.66 -11.30 -3.62
C LYS A 235 1.22 -12.69 -4.02
N HIS A 236 2.18 -13.63 -4.11
CA HIS A 236 1.90 -15.03 -4.39
C HIS A 236 1.16 -15.70 -3.23
N LEU A 237 0.17 -16.53 -3.56
CA LEU A 237 -0.64 -17.30 -2.63
C LEU A 237 -0.63 -18.80 -3.00
N THR A 238 -0.39 -19.65 -2.02
CA THR A 238 -0.56 -21.12 -2.11
C THR A 238 -1.46 -21.61 -0.98
N LEU A 239 -2.05 -22.78 -1.11
CA LEU A 239 -2.83 -23.39 0.00
C LEU A 239 -1.90 -23.86 1.12
N SER A 240 -0.80 -24.53 0.74
CA SER A 240 0.23 -24.98 1.68
C SER A 240 1.56 -25.10 0.94
N ARG A 241 2.61 -24.56 1.52
CA ARG A 241 3.98 -24.71 1.00
C ARG A 241 4.46 -26.17 1.03
N ALA A 242 3.92 -26.97 1.96
CA ALA A 242 4.25 -28.39 2.08
C ALA A 242 3.78 -29.22 0.89
N ASP A 243 2.78 -28.74 0.12
CA ASP A 243 2.30 -29.42 -1.08
C ASP A 243 3.31 -29.34 -2.24
N GLY A 244 4.34 -28.49 -2.12
CA GLY A 244 5.33 -28.27 -3.16
C GLY A 244 4.76 -27.52 -4.37
N GLY A 245 5.53 -27.54 -5.45
CA GLY A 245 5.25 -26.80 -6.69
C GLY A 245 6.31 -25.74 -6.98
N PRO A 246 6.37 -25.24 -8.24
CA PRO A 246 7.42 -24.33 -8.66
C PRO A 246 7.55 -23.05 -7.82
N ASP A 247 6.43 -22.49 -7.34
CA ASP A 247 6.38 -21.17 -6.70
C ASP A 247 5.97 -21.23 -5.23
N SER A 248 5.73 -22.41 -4.67
CA SER A 248 5.23 -22.57 -3.30
C SER A 248 6.19 -21.99 -2.26
N ALA A 249 7.49 -22.13 -2.44
CA ALA A 249 8.52 -21.75 -1.46
C ALA A 249 8.53 -20.26 -1.10
N PHE A 250 8.09 -19.37 -1.99
CA PHE A 250 8.02 -17.93 -1.78
C PHE A 250 6.58 -17.38 -1.78
N SER A 251 5.60 -18.27 -1.75
CA SER A 251 4.17 -17.92 -1.64
C SER A 251 3.71 -17.87 -0.19
N LEU A 252 2.83 -16.96 0.15
CA LEU A 252 2.15 -16.95 1.44
C LEU A 252 1.08 -18.06 1.49
N GLU A 253 0.86 -18.58 2.68
CA GLU A 253 -0.29 -19.41 2.98
C GLU A 253 -1.50 -18.55 3.36
N PRO A 254 -2.75 -19.08 3.36
CA PRO A 254 -3.96 -18.24 3.52
C PRO A 254 -3.97 -17.41 4.79
N GLU A 255 -3.54 -17.95 5.93
CA GLU A 255 -3.48 -17.23 7.21
C GLU A 255 -2.45 -16.08 7.17
N GLU A 256 -1.30 -16.31 6.54
CA GLU A 256 -0.25 -15.30 6.37
C GLU A 256 -0.72 -14.18 5.43
N PHE A 257 -1.42 -14.55 4.36
CA PHE A 257 -1.99 -13.60 3.43
C PHE A 257 -3.09 -12.74 4.09
N ALA A 258 -3.98 -13.36 4.87
CA ALA A 258 -5.00 -12.66 5.65
C ALA A 258 -4.36 -11.69 6.67
N ALA A 259 -3.30 -12.11 7.35
CA ALA A 259 -2.54 -11.26 8.27
C ALA A 259 -1.91 -10.06 7.54
N MET A 260 -1.38 -10.25 6.32
CA MET A 260 -0.88 -9.16 5.48
C MET A 260 -1.99 -8.18 5.11
N VAL A 261 -3.13 -8.67 4.64
CA VAL A 261 -4.29 -7.83 4.30
C VAL A 261 -4.72 -7.01 5.50
N HIS A 262 -4.87 -7.64 6.66
CA HIS A 262 -5.24 -6.95 7.90
C HIS A 262 -4.25 -5.84 8.26
N ALA A 263 -2.95 -6.15 8.27
CA ALA A 263 -1.90 -5.17 8.58
C ALA A 263 -1.86 -3.99 7.59
N ILE A 264 -2.14 -4.24 6.31
CA ILE A 264 -2.28 -3.19 5.30
C ILE A 264 -3.46 -2.27 5.63
N ARG A 265 -4.63 -2.82 5.98
CA ARG A 265 -5.83 -2.02 6.32
C ARG A 265 -5.62 -1.21 7.60
N GLU A 266 -4.92 -1.75 8.59
CA GLU A 266 -4.50 -1.00 9.79
C GLU A 266 -3.54 0.14 9.44
N ALA A 267 -2.54 -0.11 8.57
CA ALA A 267 -1.60 0.91 8.11
C ALA A 267 -2.32 2.06 7.37
N GLU A 268 -3.24 1.75 6.47
CA GLU A 268 -4.07 2.74 5.77
C GLU A 268 -4.86 3.62 6.75
N SER A 269 -5.46 3.00 7.76
CA SER A 269 -6.18 3.72 8.81
C SER A 269 -5.25 4.62 9.63
N ALA A 270 -4.04 4.13 9.95
CA ALA A 270 -3.05 4.84 10.75
C ALA A 270 -2.40 6.02 10.01
N ILE A 271 -2.25 5.95 8.68
CA ILE A 271 -1.74 7.05 7.85
C ILE A 271 -2.64 8.29 7.98
N GLY A 272 -3.96 8.14 7.98
CA GLY A 272 -4.92 9.20 8.22
C GLY A 272 -4.73 10.43 7.33
N ARG A 273 -4.83 11.62 7.94
CA ARG A 273 -4.62 12.92 7.30
C ARG A 273 -3.47 13.68 7.98
N ALA A 274 -2.66 14.38 7.20
CA ALA A 274 -1.63 15.27 7.73
C ALA A 274 -2.29 16.45 8.46
N SER A 275 -2.38 16.37 9.79
CA SER A 275 -2.96 17.40 10.64
C SER A 275 -2.38 17.31 12.04
N PHE A 276 -2.20 18.48 12.67
CA PHE A 276 -1.90 18.60 14.11
C PHE A 276 -3.14 19.04 14.91
N SER A 277 -4.31 19.06 14.30
CA SER A 277 -5.55 19.32 15.03
C SER A 277 -5.84 18.17 16.01
N PRO A 278 -6.31 18.48 17.22
CA PRO A 278 -6.69 17.45 18.16
C PRO A 278 -7.76 16.53 17.60
N THR A 279 -7.58 15.23 17.78
CA THR A 279 -8.59 14.23 17.46
C THR A 279 -9.76 14.29 18.42
N ALA A 280 -10.90 13.69 18.06
CA ALA A 280 -12.06 13.60 18.93
C ALA A 280 -11.71 12.93 20.28
N GLY A 281 -10.83 11.92 20.28
CA GLY A 281 -10.36 11.24 21.48
C GLY A 281 -9.49 12.13 22.38
N GLU A 282 -8.85 13.16 21.83
CA GLU A 282 -8.00 14.09 22.58
C GLU A 282 -8.75 15.29 23.16
N MET A 283 -10.01 15.51 22.76
CA MET A 283 -10.77 16.68 23.25
C MET A 283 -10.92 16.66 24.77
N ARG A 284 -11.35 15.54 25.35
CA ARG A 284 -11.49 15.39 26.80
C ARG A 284 -10.15 15.45 27.57
N PRO A 285 -9.05 14.81 27.15
CA PRO A 285 -7.73 15.00 27.75
C PRO A 285 -7.22 16.45 27.74
N ARG A 286 -7.69 17.31 26.85
CA ARG A 286 -7.33 18.75 26.84
C ARG A 286 -7.74 19.47 28.11
N ASP A 287 -8.84 19.06 28.76
CA ASP A 287 -9.30 19.63 30.04
C ASP A 287 -8.28 19.43 31.18
N PHE A 288 -7.39 18.45 31.01
CA PHE A 288 -6.31 18.19 31.98
C PHE A 288 -4.99 18.91 31.65
N ARG A 289 -4.98 19.83 30.68
CA ARG A 289 -3.83 20.68 30.38
C ARG A 289 -3.64 21.69 31.52
N ARG A 290 -2.51 22.38 31.51
CA ARG A 290 -2.20 23.38 32.54
C ARG A 290 -2.83 24.72 32.20
N SER A 291 -3.24 25.44 33.25
CA SER A 291 -3.61 26.85 33.23
C SER A 291 -3.13 27.54 34.52
N LEU A 292 -3.36 28.82 34.66
CA LEU A 292 -2.92 29.59 35.82
C LEU A 292 -3.94 29.51 36.96
N TYR A 293 -3.46 29.20 38.16
CA TYR A 293 -4.24 29.09 39.39
C TYR A 293 -3.59 29.86 40.53
N VAL A 294 -4.43 30.52 41.32
CA VAL A 294 -4.03 30.99 42.63
C VAL A 294 -3.97 29.80 43.58
N VAL A 295 -2.82 29.59 44.23
CA VAL A 295 -2.54 28.42 45.09
C VAL A 295 -2.41 28.78 46.56
N ARG A 296 -2.57 30.04 46.92
CA ARG A 296 -2.66 30.56 48.28
C ARG A 296 -3.67 31.70 48.25
N ASP A 297 -4.47 31.86 49.37
CA ASP A 297 -5.39 33.00 49.50
C ASP A 297 -4.65 34.33 49.29
N MET A 298 -5.25 35.23 48.52
CA MET A 298 -4.74 36.56 48.24
C MET A 298 -5.78 37.61 48.58
N GLU A 299 -5.32 38.74 49.17
CA GLU A 299 -6.12 39.91 49.37
C GLU A 299 -6.17 40.79 48.11
N ALA A 300 -7.19 41.67 47.99
CA ALA A 300 -7.24 42.61 46.89
C ALA A 300 -6.02 43.55 46.91
N GLY A 301 -5.35 43.70 45.76
CA GLY A 301 -4.12 44.47 45.61
C GLY A 301 -2.85 43.70 45.99
N GLU A 302 -2.92 42.48 46.47
CA GLU A 302 -1.75 41.64 46.71
C GLU A 302 -1.07 41.26 45.38
N VAL A 303 0.26 41.30 45.37
CA VAL A 303 1.06 41.10 44.17
C VAL A 303 1.15 39.60 43.84
N PHE A 304 0.95 39.25 42.56
CA PHE A 304 1.19 37.90 42.08
C PHE A 304 2.68 37.52 42.14
N SER A 305 2.98 36.39 42.74
CA SER A 305 4.32 35.86 42.93
C SER A 305 4.36 34.32 42.69
N PRO A 306 5.54 33.73 42.56
CA PRO A 306 5.65 32.26 42.45
C PRO A 306 5.06 31.48 43.60
N GLU A 307 4.87 32.11 44.78
CA GLU A 307 4.30 31.50 46.00
C GLU A 307 2.78 31.41 45.94
N ASN A 308 2.10 32.34 45.23
CA ASN A 308 0.65 32.43 45.17
C ASN A 308 0.05 32.13 43.79
N LEU A 309 0.80 32.25 42.68
CA LEU A 309 0.37 31.95 41.32
C LEU A 309 1.17 30.81 40.73
N ARG A 310 0.51 29.79 40.22
CA ARG A 310 1.15 28.62 39.62
C ARG A 310 0.48 28.19 38.32
N SER A 311 1.28 27.58 37.44
CA SER A 311 0.80 26.81 36.28
C SER A 311 0.56 25.38 36.70
N ILE A 312 -0.71 25.03 36.90
CA ILE A 312 -1.15 23.69 37.33
C ILE A 312 -2.34 23.19 36.48
N ARG A 313 -2.78 21.97 36.70
CA ARG A 313 -4.01 21.38 36.09
C ARG A 313 -5.20 21.68 37.00
N PRO A 314 -6.42 21.80 36.42
CA PRO A 314 -6.86 21.63 35.04
C PRO A 314 -6.77 22.92 34.18
N ALA A 315 -7.31 22.87 32.92
CA ALA A 315 -7.21 23.94 31.91
C ALA A 315 -8.39 24.95 31.98
N THR A 316 -8.82 25.33 33.15
CA THR A 316 -9.98 26.23 33.35
C THR A 316 -9.61 27.68 33.65
N GLY A 317 -8.33 27.98 33.96
CA GLY A 317 -7.81 29.32 34.17
C GLY A 317 -7.15 29.92 32.93
N LEU A 318 -6.64 31.15 33.05
CA LEU A 318 -5.88 31.81 32.00
C LEU A 318 -4.74 30.94 31.46
N HIS A 319 -4.43 31.09 30.18
CA HIS A 319 -3.35 30.34 29.54
C HIS A 319 -2.00 30.64 30.20
N THR A 320 -1.18 29.63 30.35
CA THR A 320 0.12 29.71 31.02
C THR A 320 1.10 30.72 30.44
N ARG A 321 0.90 31.14 29.19
CA ARG A 321 1.68 32.19 28.49
C ARG A 321 1.69 33.51 29.26
N HIS A 322 0.68 33.80 30.03
CA HIS A 322 0.52 35.03 30.80
C HIS A 322 1.28 35.04 32.13
N TYR A 323 1.87 33.91 32.55
CA TYR A 323 2.51 33.76 33.84
C TYR A 323 3.52 34.86 34.14
N HIS A 324 4.48 35.05 33.28
CA HIS A 324 5.57 36.04 33.48
C HIS A 324 5.11 37.48 33.43
N ALA A 325 4.07 37.78 32.66
CA ALA A 325 3.49 39.13 32.61
C ALA A 325 2.71 39.48 33.90
N LEU A 326 2.17 38.47 34.56
CA LEU A 326 1.38 38.62 35.78
C LEU A 326 2.23 38.72 37.06
N ILE A 327 3.38 38.03 37.08
CA ILE A 327 4.29 38.12 38.22
C ILE A 327 4.72 39.56 38.47
N GLY A 328 4.56 40.07 39.71
CA GLY A 328 4.88 41.45 40.08
C GLY A 328 3.71 42.41 39.89
N THR A 329 2.57 42.01 39.32
CA THR A 329 1.39 42.85 39.19
C THR A 329 0.39 42.61 40.34
N PRO A 330 -0.42 43.61 40.78
CA PRO A 330 -1.40 43.39 41.83
C PRO A 330 -2.66 42.67 41.34
N SER A 331 -3.31 41.93 42.22
CA SER A 331 -4.64 41.37 41.98
C SER A 331 -5.73 42.44 42.01
N ALA A 332 -6.73 42.35 41.15
CA ALA A 332 -7.87 43.27 41.13
C ALA A 332 -8.88 43.06 42.26
N LYS A 333 -8.89 41.88 42.87
CA LYS A 333 -9.80 41.50 43.95
C LYS A 333 -9.16 40.43 44.85
N ALA A 334 -9.78 40.14 45.99
CA ALA A 334 -9.39 39.02 46.82
C ALA A 334 -9.68 37.71 46.10
N ILE A 335 -8.76 36.74 46.16
CA ILE A 335 -8.84 35.45 45.45
C ILE A 335 -8.49 34.31 46.41
N ARG A 336 -9.35 33.30 46.49
CA ARG A 336 -9.10 32.11 47.32
C ARG A 336 -8.18 31.13 46.62
N SER A 337 -7.40 30.42 47.42
CA SER A 337 -6.60 29.27 46.94
C SER A 337 -7.47 28.25 46.22
N GLY A 338 -6.93 27.65 45.11
CA GLY A 338 -7.63 26.71 44.27
C GLY A 338 -8.49 27.38 43.18
N THR A 339 -8.52 28.71 43.10
CA THR A 339 -9.28 29.44 42.08
C THR A 339 -8.51 29.49 40.76
N PRO A 340 -9.14 29.08 39.62
CA PRO A 340 -8.56 29.33 38.32
C PRO A 340 -8.51 30.85 38.06
N LEU A 341 -7.36 31.37 37.66
CA LEU A 341 -7.20 32.78 37.40
C LEU A 341 -7.99 33.19 36.14
N THR A 342 -8.77 34.28 36.21
CA THR A 342 -9.48 34.87 35.07
C THR A 342 -8.96 36.30 34.81
N ALA A 343 -9.23 36.85 33.61
CA ALA A 343 -8.82 38.20 33.24
C ALA A 343 -9.36 39.28 34.22
N GLU A 344 -10.56 39.10 34.76
CA GLU A 344 -11.18 40.02 35.71
C GLU A 344 -10.47 40.10 37.07
N MET A 345 -9.59 39.13 37.38
CA MET A 345 -8.81 39.06 38.60
C MET A 345 -7.45 39.79 38.47
N THR A 346 -7.13 40.30 37.28
CA THR A 346 -5.86 40.95 36.96
C THR A 346 -6.05 42.43 36.72
N THR A 347 -5.02 43.24 37.02
CA THR A 347 -5.01 44.69 36.78
C THR A 347 -4.40 45.08 35.45
N ILE A 348 -3.81 44.11 34.75
CA ILE A 348 -3.25 44.31 33.42
C ILE A 348 -4.22 43.72 32.33
N PRO A 349 -4.29 44.30 31.18
CA PRO A 349 -5.11 43.76 30.10
C PRO A 349 -4.56 42.40 29.64
N ILE A 350 -5.37 41.36 29.69
CA ILE A 350 -5.06 40.03 29.15
C ILE A 350 -5.69 39.98 27.76
N GLN A 351 -4.87 39.89 26.73
CA GLN A 351 -5.33 39.52 25.40
C GLN A 351 -5.17 38.04 25.22
N ASP A 352 -6.24 37.29 25.32
CA ASP A 352 -6.26 35.94 24.82
C ASP A 352 -6.20 36.01 23.30
N GLY A 353 -5.03 35.67 22.74
CA GLY A 353 -4.90 35.41 21.31
C GLY A 353 -5.89 34.30 20.98
N VAL A 354 -6.73 34.55 20.00
CA VAL A 354 -7.76 33.66 19.51
C VAL A 354 -7.13 32.31 19.17
N ASP A 355 -7.22 31.33 20.09
CA ASP A 355 -7.13 29.93 19.74
C ASP A 355 -8.51 29.51 19.22
N ASP A 356 -8.87 30.10 18.07
CA ASP A 356 -10.08 29.70 17.33
C ASP A 356 -9.78 28.36 16.66
N VAL A 357 -9.85 27.30 17.45
CA VAL A 357 -10.04 25.94 16.94
C VAL A 357 -11.54 25.71 16.92
N THR A 358 -12.25 26.48 16.08
CA THR A 358 -13.56 26.06 15.59
C THR A 358 -13.30 24.83 14.74
N ALA A 359 -13.71 23.66 15.24
CA ALA A 359 -13.76 22.44 14.48
C ALA A 359 -14.71 22.63 13.28
N PRO A 360 -14.36 22.11 12.07
CA PRO A 360 -15.34 21.85 11.03
C PRO A 360 -16.17 20.60 11.36
#